data_c489bc85c9833d989dffd79bdb6828dc
#
_entry.id   c489bc85c9833d989dffd79bdb6828dc
#
_cell.length_a   1.000
_cell.length_b   1.000
_cell.length_c   1.000
_cell.angle_alpha   90.00
_cell.angle_beta   90.00
_cell.angle_gamma   90.00
#
_symmetry.space_group_name_H-M   'P 1'
#
loop_
_entity.id
_entity.type
_entity.pdbx_description
1 polymer ?
#
loop_
_entity_poly.entity_id
_entity_poly.type
_entity_poly.pdbx_seq_one_letter_code
_entity_poly.pdbx_strand_id
1 'polypeptide(L)'
;MIHGLWNTSEIFNTLLKNLDYYDIEYYAPTLEHYSGRISIVNLAESLDELITKKYGNEREIDILGFSMGGIIARYWIKKFNGYLKTKRFISIGSPHHGTLTAQLVPKYLFKGISEMKINSSLLKELSKHDYLLTKIDCVSFYTSWDFMVFPGWRAKLPIGRKFNLNIYKHRNLVRNQIAIDAIVNAIIT
;
A
#
# COMPACT_ATOMS: atom_id res chain seq x y z
N MET A 1 -5.30 -3.88 -6.40
CA MET A 1 -5.35 -3.35 -5.01
C MET A 1 -4.74 -4.36 -4.06
N ILE A 2 -3.92 -3.93 -3.10
CA ILE A 2 -3.17 -4.79 -2.19
C ILE A 2 -3.60 -4.47 -0.75
N HIS A 3 -4.15 -5.45 -0.05
CA HIS A 3 -4.64 -5.30 1.33
C HIS A 3 -3.49 -5.28 2.37
N GLY A 4 -3.84 -4.89 3.59
CA GLY A 4 -2.92 -4.83 4.71
C GLY A 4 -2.87 -6.10 5.55
N LEU A 5 -2.07 -6.04 6.61
CA LEU A 5 -1.95 -7.10 7.62
C LEU A 5 -3.31 -7.39 8.26
N TRP A 6 -3.61 -8.67 8.52
CA TRP A 6 -4.87 -9.17 9.09
C TRP A 6 -6.12 -8.82 8.28
N ASN A 7 -5.95 -8.58 6.99
CA ASN A 7 -7.06 -8.35 6.06
C ASN A 7 -6.96 -9.33 4.87
N THR A 8 -8.04 -9.40 4.13
CA THR A 8 -8.13 -10.00 2.80
C THR A 8 -8.55 -8.91 1.81
N SER A 9 -8.75 -9.25 0.55
CA SER A 9 -9.31 -8.35 -0.45
C SER A 9 -10.66 -7.73 -0.05
N GLU A 10 -11.43 -8.39 0.82
CA GLU A 10 -12.72 -7.91 1.32
C GLU A 10 -12.67 -6.56 2.03
N ILE A 11 -11.49 -6.13 2.50
CA ILE A 11 -11.33 -4.80 3.11
C ILE A 11 -11.71 -3.67 2.13
N PHE A 12 -11.65 -3.94 0.83
CA PHE A 12 -11.96 -2.99 -0.23
C PHE A 12 -13.43 -3.02 -0.71
N ASN A 13 -14.29 -3.90 -0.18
CA ASN A 13 -15.66 -4.08 -0.69
C ASN A 13 -16.45 -2.78 -0.85
N THR A 14 -16.29 -1.82 0.07
CA THR A 14 -16.98 -0.52 -0.03
C THR A 14 -16.37 0.33 -1.15
N LEU A 15 -15.05 0.34 -1.31
CA LEU A 15 -14.36 1.03 -2.40
C LEU A 15 -14.73 0.41 -3.75
N LEU A 16 -14.75 -0.92 -3.85
CA LEU A 16 -15.06 -1.64 -5.10
C LEU A 16 -16.45 -1.29 -5.62
N LYS A 17 -17.47 -1.23 -4.74
CA LYS A 17 -18.82 -0.78 -5.13
C LYS A 17 -18.85 0.63 -5.71
N ASN A 18 -17.99 1.52 -5.23
CA ASN A 18 -17.88 2.87 -5.79
C ASN A 18 -17.16 2.84 -7.15
N LEU A 19 -16.15 1.99 -7.33
CA LEU A 19 -15.47 1.84 -8.64
C LEU A 19 -16.38 1.23 -9.69
N ASP A 20 -17.24 0.26 -9.31
CA ASP A 20 -18.28 -0.30 -10.19
C ASP A 20 -19.22 0.79 -10.73
N TYR A 21 -19.58 1.77 -9.91
CA TYR A 21 -20.40 2.91 -10.33
C TYR A 21 -19.74 3.75 -11.46
N TYR A 22 -18.40 3.80 -11.48
CA TYR A 22 -17.63 4.53 -12.51
C TYR A 22 -17.12 3.63 -13.64
N ASP A 23 -17.56 2.36 -13.72
CA ASP A 23 -17.10 1.36 -14.70
C ASP A 23 -15.57 1.20 -14.74
N ILE A 24 -14.93 1.24 -13.58
CA ILE A 24 -13.48 1.11 -13.44
C ILE A 24 -13.11 -0.34 -13.18
N GLU A 25 -12.36 -0.95 -14.10
CA GLU A 25 -11.83 -2.30 -13.91
C GLU A 25 -10.87 -2.36 -12.73
N TYR A 26 -11.03 -3.37 -11.88
CA TYR A 26 -10.14 -3.59 -10.76
C TYR A 26 -9.75 -5.05 -10.57
N TYR A 27 -8.66 -5.24 -9.85
CA TYR A 27 -8.20 -6.54 -9.39
C TYR A 27 -7.67 -6.41 -7.95
N ALA A 28 -8.25 -7.18 -7.05
CA ALA A 28 -7.89 -7.17 -5.63
C ALA A 28 -7.61 -8.60 -5.14
N PRO A 29 -6.40 -9.14 -5.39
CA PRO A 29 -6.05 -10.46 -4.91
C PRO A 29 -5.89 -10.48 -3.39
N THR A 30 -6.15 -11.63 -2.78
CA THR A 30 -5.74 -11.90 -1.41
C THR A 30 -4.33 -12.46 -1.40
N LEU A 31 -3.40 -11.77 -0.73
CA LEU A 31 -2.04 -12.23 -0.50
C LEU A 31 -1.96 -12.94 0.86
N GLU A 32 -1.46 -14.16 0.86
CA GLU A 32 -1.34 -14.97 2.07
C GLU A 32 -0.13 -14.54 2.90
N HIS A 33 -0.33 -13.61 3.82
CA HIS A 33 0.73 -13.07 4.68
C HIS A 33 0.91 -13.84 6.00
N TYR A 34 0.07 -14.84 6.30
CA TYR A 34 0.11 -15.67 7.52
C TYR A 34 0.35 -14.84 8.79
N SER A 35 -0.54 -13.86 9.03
CA SER A 35 -0.45 -12.91 10.15
C SER A 35 0.88 -12.14 10.23
N GLY A 36 1.53 -11.90 9.09
CA GLY A 36 2.79 -11.14 9.00
C GLY A 36 4.05 -11.99 9.18
N ARG A 37 3.93 -13.32 9.11
CA ARG A 37 5.09 -14.21 9.10
C ARG A 37 5.85 -14.16 7.78
N ILE A 38 5.13 -14.02 6.66
CA ILE A 38 5.73 -13.91 5.34
C ILE A 38 6.38 -12.53 5.17
N SER A 39 7.56 -12.50 4.55
CA SER A 39 8.28 -11.25 4.27
C SER A 39 7.57 -10.41 3.23
N ILE A 40 7.73 -9.10 3.31
CA ILE A 40 7.24 -8.16 2.29
C ILE A 40 7.87 -8.47 0.92
N VAL A 41 9.12 -8.95 0.91
CA VAL A 41 9.81 -9.37 -0.32
C VAL A 41 9.04 -10.49 -1.00
N ASN A 42 8.76 -11.59 -0.29
CA ASN A 42 8.05 -12.76 -0.87
C ASN A 42 6.60 -12.38 -1.28
N LEU A 43 5.94 -11.51 -0.52
CA LEU A 43 4.61 -11.00 -0.89
C LEU A 43 4.65 -10.15 -2.17
N ALA A 44 5.74 -9.42 -2.40
CA ALA A 44 5.93 -8.66 -3.63
C ALA A 44 6.26 -9.56 -4.83
N GLU A 45 6.96 -10.68 -4.62
CA GLU A 45 7.17 -11.73 -5.63
C GLU A 45 5.82 -12.34 -6.05
N SER A 46 5.02 -12.76 -5.06
CA SER A 46 3.66 -13.26 -5.34
C SER A 46 2.78 -12.23 -6.04
N LEU A 47 2.91 -10.95 -5.68
CA LEU A 47 2.21 -9.87 -6.37
C LEU A 47 2.63 -9.74 -7.83
N ASP A 48 3.92 -9.86 -8.14
CA ASP A 48 4.45 -9.80 -9.50
C ASP A 48 3.88 -10.92 -10.38
N GLU A 49 3.86 -12.16 -9.86
CA GLU A 49 3.26 -13.30 -10.54
C GLU A 49 1.77 -13.07 -10.84
N LEU A 50 1.02 -12.58 -9.85
CA LEU A 50 -0.42 -12.31 -9.99
C LEU A 50 -0.71 -11.19 -10.99
N ILE A 51 0.07 -10.11 -10.99
CA ILE A 51 -0.06 -9.00 -11.95
C ILE A 51 0.28 -9.49 -13.36
N THR A 52 1.39 -10.20 -13.51
CA THR A 52 1.84 -10.74 -14.80
C THR A 52 0.83 -11.73 -15.37
N LYS A 53 0.28 -12.62 -14.55
CA LYS A 53 -0.76 -13.56 -14.95
C LYS A 53 -2.06 -12.87 -15.38
N LYS A 54 -2.47 -11.80 -14.69
CA LYS A 54 -3.74 -11.10 -14.94
C LYS A 54 -3.65 -10.14 -16.12
N TYR A 55 -2.56 -9.37 -16.23
CA TYR A 55 -2.46 -8.23 -17.13
C TYR A 55 -1.32 -8.33 -18.17
N GLY A 56 -0.45 -9.32 -18.05
CA GLY A 56 0.76 -9.42 -18.87
C GLY A 56 1.82 -8.39 -18.44
N ASN A 57 2.81 -8.18 -19.30
CA ASN A 57 3.95 -7.31 -19.01
C ASN A 57 3.80 -5.89 -19.54
N GLU A 58 2.93 -5.68 -20.51
CA GLU A 58 2.85 -4.41 -21.27
C GLU A 58 1.75 -3.47 -20.79
N ARG A 59 0.75 -3.98 -20.06
CA ARG A 59 -0.39 -3.17 -19.64
C ARG A 59 -0.02 -2.20 -18.53
N GLU A 60 -0.29 -0.92 -18.73
CA GLU A 60 -0.23 0.08 -17.66
C GLU A 60 -1.36 -0.13 -16.65
N ILE A 61 -1.03 0.05 -15.38
CA ILE A 61 -1.95 -0.11 -14.25
C ILE A 61 -1.81 1.00 -13.22
N ASP A 62 -2.91 1.30 -12.55
CA ASP A 62 -2.87 2.00 -11.27
C ASP A 62 -2.72 0.98 -10.15
N ILE A 63 -1.83 1.23 -9.20
CA ILE A 63 -1.62 0.35 -8.06
C ILE A 63 -2.04 1.04 -6.76
N LEU A 64 -2.88 0.37 -5.98
CA LEU A 64 -3.37 0.88 -4.71
C LEU A 64 -2.96 -0.08 -3.59
N GLY A 65 -2.31 0.44 -2.56
CA GLY A 65 -1.89 -0.34 -1.41
C GLY A 65 -2.39 0.24 -0.09
N PHE A 66 -3.07 -0.60 0.70
CA PHE A 66 -3.53 -0.26 2.04
C PHE A 66 -2.59 -0.84 3.09
N SER A 67 -2.15 -0.02 4.07
CA SER A 67 -1.33 -0.47 5.20
C SER A 67 -0.06 -1.19 4.71
N MET A 68 0.21 -2.42 5.16
CA MET A 68 1.31 -3.25 4.67
C MET A 68 1.30 -3.38 3.14
N GLY A 69 0.11 -3.42 2.53
CA GLY A 69 -0.05 -3.51 1.07
C GLY A 69 0.63 -2.39 0.30
N GLY A 70 0.70 -1.18 0.85
CA GLY A 70 1.43 -0.07 0.22
C GLY A 70 2.96 -0.24 0.29
N ILE A 71 3.50 -0.94 1.30
CA ILE A 71 4.92 -1.27 1.34
C ILE A 71 5.24 -2.39 0.33
N ILE A 72 4.35 -3.39 0.22
CA ILE A 72 4.46 -4.45 -0.80
C ILE A 72 4.46 -3.82 -2.20
N ALA A 73 3.50 -2.94 -2.49
CA ALA A 73 3.42 -2.21 -3.76
C ALA A 73 4.69 -1.38 -4.03
N ARG A 74 5.17 -0.60 -3.04
CA ARG A 74 6.39 0.19 -3.18
C ARG A 74 7.62 -0.67 -3.44
N TYR A 75 7.71 -1.86 -2.80
CA TYR A 75 8.79 -2.80 -3.05
C TYR A 75 8.70 -3.36 -4.47
N TRP A 76 7.54 -3.80 -4.90
CA TRP A 76 7.29 -4.31 -6.25
C TRP A 76 7.62 -3.25 -7.32
N ILE A 77 7.14 -2.02 -7.17
CA ILE A 77 7.44 -0.90 -8.07
C ILE A 77 8.94 -0.73 -8.27
N LYS A 78 9.73 -0.83 -7.20
CA LYS A 78 11.17 -0.53 -7.22
C LYS A 78 12.06 -1.70 -7.57
N LYS A 79 11.68 -2.92 -7.23
CA LYS A 79 12.54 -4.11 -7.35
C LYS A 79 12.15 -5.05 -8.47
N PHE A 80 10.91 -4.99 -8.94
CA PHE A 80 10.40 -5.79 -10.05
C PHE A 80 10.16 -4.95 -11.31
N ASN A 81 10.80 -3.79 -11.41
CA ASN A 81 10.61 -2.84 -12.51
C ASN A 81 9.15 -2.40 -12.71
N GLY A 82 8.33 -2.54 -11.66
CA GLY A 82 6.93 -2.16 -11.69
C GLY A 82 6.70 -0.69 -12.06
N TYR A 83 7.69 0.19 -11.85
CA TYR A 83 7.64 1.59 -12.26
C TYR A 83 7.50 1.79 -13.78
N LEU A 84 7.83 0.78 -14.60
CA LEU A 84 7.70 0.85 -16.06
C LEU A 84 6.24 0.72 -16.52
N LYS A 85 5.40 0.06 -15.72
CA LYS A 85 4.00 -0.19 -16.02
C LYS A 85 3.02 0.40 -14.99
N THR A 86 3.51 1.12 -14.00
CA THR A 86 2.66 1.82 -13.03
C THR A 86 2.45 3.26 -13.46
N LYS A 87 1.22 3.61 -13.82
CA LYS A 87 0.83 4.99 -14.11
C LYS A 87 0.69 5.77 -12.80
N ARG A 88 -0.02 5.21 -11.82
CA ARG A 88 -0.32 5.85 -10.54
C ARG A 88 -0.10 4.89 -9.36
N PHE A 89 0.47 5.40 -8.28
CA PHE A 89 0.59 4.69 -7.01
C PHE A 89 -0.17 5.40 -5.90
N ILE A 90 -1.27 4.80 -5.45
CA ILE A 90 -2.09 5.29 -4.35
C ILE A 90 -1.75 4.49 -3.08
N SER A 91 -1.18 5.16 -2.11
CA SER A 91 -0.82 4.58 -0.81
C SER A 91 -1.78 5.07 0.28
N ILE A 92 -2.37 4.13 1.02
CA ILE A 92 -3.38 4.43 2.03
C ILE A 92 -2.91 3.90 3.38
N GLY A 93 -2.59 4.79 4.32
CA GLY A 93 -2.17 4.42 5.67
C GLY A 93 -0.98 3.46 5.74
N SER A 94 -0.03 3.53 4.82
CA SER A 94 1.08 2.57 4.72
C SER A 94 2.33 3.09 5.43
N PRO A 95 2.98 2.32 6.32
CA PRO A 95 4.08 2.80 7.15
C PRO A 95 5.41 2.95 6.37
N HIS A 96 5.47 3.90 5.42
CA HIS A 96 6.65 4.13 4.57
C HIS A 96 7.90 4.55 5.32
N HIS A 97 7.74 5.12 6.50
CA HIS A 97 8.82 5.47 7.44
C HIS A 97 8.85 4.54 8.67
N GLY A 98 8.19 3.37 8.58
CA GLY A 98 8.00 2.45 9.68
C GLY A 98 6.96 2.92 10.69
N THR A 99 6.65 2.07 11.66
CA THR A 99 5.70 2.40 12.74
C THR A 99 6.21 1.95 14.10
N LEU A 100 5.89 2.72 15.14
CA LEU A 100 6.24 2.37 16.53
C LEU A 100 5.52 1.09 16.98
N THR A 101 4.31 0.84 16.50
CA THR A 101 3.53 -0.35 16.84
C THR A 101 4.24 -1.65 16.45
N ALA A 102 4.98 -1.64 15.34
CA ALA A 102 5.76 -2.80 14.92
C ALA A 102 6.99 -3.07 15.80
N GLN A 103 7.49 -2.08 16.57
CA GLN A 103 8.72 -2.24 17.38
C GLN A 103 8.59 -3.33 18.44
N LEU A 104 7.37 -3.52 18.97
CA LEU A 104 7.10 -4.48 20.04
C LEU A 104 7.07 -5.95 19.57
N VAL A 105 7.03 -6.17 18.24
CA VAL A 105 6.87 -7.53 17.69
C VAL A 105 8.24 -8.21 17.52
N PRO A 106 8.41 -9.49 17.96
CA PRO A 106 9.65 -10.23 17.79
C PRO A 106 10.02 -10.44 16.31
N LYS A 107 11.26 -10.10 15.94
CA LYS A 107 11.73 -10.15 14.53
C LYS A 107 11.70 -11.55 13.92
N TYR A 108 12.03 -12.56 14.72
CA TYR A 108 12.17 -13.94 14.25
C TYR A 108 10.83 -14.65 13.99
N LEU A 109 9.72 -14.18 14.58
CA LEU A 109 8.41 -14.80 14.43
C LEU A 109 7.57 -14.17 13.33
N PHE A 110 7.73 -12.84 13.09
CA PHE A 110 6.87 -12.06 12.21
C PHE A 110 7.72 -11.18 11.29
N LYS A 111 8.31 -11.80 10.27
CA LYS A 111 9.26 -11.12 9.38
C LYS A 111 8.64 -9.92 8.67
N GLY A 112 7.45 -10.06 8.10
CA GLY A 112 6.75 -8.96 7.42
C GLY A 112 6.43 -7.79 8.34
N ILE A 113 6.04 -8.07 9.62
CA ILE A 113 5.84 -7.00 10.60
C ILE A 113 7.18 -6.35 10.97
N SER A 114 8.24 -7.14 11.13
CA SER A 114 9.55 -6.60 11.48
C SER A 114 10.16 -5.73 10.39
N GLU A 115 9.79 -5.96 9.13
CA GLU A 115 10.16 -5.14 7.99
C GLU A 115 9.47 -3.77 7.96
N MET A 116 8.36 -3.63 8.70
CA MET A 116 7.69 -2.33 8.92
C MET A 116 8.20 -1.58 10.16
N LYS A 117 9.22 -2.08 10.86
CA LYS A 117 9.86 -1.36 11.97
C LYS A 117 10.56 -0.11 11.46
N ILE A 118 10.64 0.89 12.35
CA ILE A 118 11.43 2.09 12.10
C ILE A 118 12.88 1.68 11.86
N ASN A 119 13.51 2.23 10.83
CA ASN A 119 14.87 1.93 10.42
C ASN A 119 15.14 0.45 10.06
N SER A 120 14.11 -0.32 9.69
CA SER A 120 14.33 -1.66 9.15
C SER A 120 15.22 -1.62 7.89
N SER A 121 15.93 -2.70 7.64
CA SER A 121 16.79 -2.83 6.45
C SER A 121 15.98 -2.66 5.15
N LEU A 122 14.77 -3.22 5.11
CA LEU A 122 13.87 -3.12 3.96
C LEU A 122 13.47 -1.66 3.69
N LEU A 123 13.04 -0.90 4.69
CA LEU A 123 12.64 0.49 4.49
C LEU A 123 13.82 1.39 4.14
N LYS A 124 15.01 1.14 4.71
CA LYS A 124 16.24 1.83 4.31
C LYS A 124 16.60 1.56 2.85
N GLU A 125 16.51 0.31 2.43
CA GLU A 125 16.75 -0.09 1.03
C GLU A 125 15.74 0.56 0.08
N LEU A 126 14.47 0.59 0.44
CA LEU A 126 13.44 1.28 -0.32
C LEU A 126 13.75 2.78 -0.46
N SER A 127 14.27 3.43 0.57
CA SER A 127 14.56 4.87 0.51
C SER A 127 15.70 5.23 -0.45
N LYS A 128 16.64 4.33 -0.70
CA LYS A 128 17.75 4.57 -1.67
C LYS A 128 17.26 4.74 -3.11
N HIS A 129 16.08 4.21 -3.46
CA HIS A 129 15.55 4.21 -4.81
C HIS A 129 14.29 5.07 -4.96
N ASP A 130 14.11 6.09 -4.12
CA ASP A 130 12.92 6.94 -4.17
C ASP A 130 12.80 7.74 -5.47
N TYR A 131 13.91 7.98 -6.18
CA TYR A 131 13.92 8.60 -7.49
C TYR A 131 13.07 7.85 -8.54
N LEU A 132 12.85 6.53 -8.38
CA LEU A 132 11.97 5.76 -9.28
C LEU A 132 10.50 6.17 -9.14
N LEU A 133 10.10 6.62 -7.96
CA LEU A 133 8.75 7.12 -7.72
C LEU A 133 8.47 8.46 -8.40
N THR A 134 9.49 9.22 -8.80
CA THR A 134 9.29 10.48 -9.55
C THR A 134 8.73 10.26 -10.94
N LYS A 135 8.81 9.02 -11.45
CA LYS A 135 8.27 8.62 -12.76
C LYS A 135 6.78 8.26 -12.72
N ILE A 136 6.17 8.26 -11.53
CA ILE A 136 4.83 7.76 -11.26
C ILE A 136 4.04 8.86 -10.57
N ASP A 137 2.75 8.99 -10.87
CA ASP A 137 1.86 9.85 -10.07
C ASP A 137 1.62 9.20 -8.70
N CYS A 138 2.29 9.71 -7.68
CA CYS A 138 2.22 9.19 -6.33
C CYS A 138 1.24 9.98 -5.45
N VAL A 139 0.35 9.27 -4.78
CA VAL A 139 -0.64 9.85 -3.86
C VAL A 139 -0.61 9.12 -2.52
N SER A 140 -0.56 9.85 -1.42
CA SER A 140 -0.66 9.28 -0.06
C SER A 140 -1.91 9.78 0.64
N PHE A 141 -2.74 8.85 1.09
CA PHE A 141 -3.83 9.12 2.03
C PHE A 141 -3.43 8.61 3.42
N TYR A 142 -3.53 9.46 4.42
CA TYR A 142 -3.18 9.11 5.80
C TYR A 142 -4.08 9.86 6.78
N THR A 143 -4.03 9.49 8.04
CA THR A 143 -4.64 10.25 9.12
C THR A 143 -3.68 10.44 10.28
N SER A 144 -3.73 11.60 10.91
CA SER A 144 -2.96 11.87 12.14
C SER A 144 -3.42 11.00 13.32
N TRP A 145 -4.64 10.49 13.29
CA TRP A 145 -5.27 9.64 14.31
C TRP A 145 -5.11 8.14 14.02
N ASP A 146 -4.04 7.76 13.35
CA ASP A 146 -3.74 6.36 13.05
C ASP A 146 -2.95 5.73 14.19
N PHE A 147 -3.60 4.83 14.94
CA PHE A 147 -2.95 4.08 16.03
C PHE A 147 -2.28 2.79 15.56
N MET A 148 -2.47 2.38 14.31
CA MET A 148 -1.77 1.23 13.72
C MET A 148 -0.46 1.67 13.05
N VAL A 149 -0.48 2.81 12.36
CA VAL A 149 0.72 3.45 11.80
C VAL A 149 1.00 4.71 12.63
N PHE A 150 1.71 4.52 13.74
CA PHE A 150 1.94 5.60 14.69
C PHE A 150 3.41 6.08 14.67
N PRO A 151 3.63 7.39 14.71
CA PRO A 151 2.65 8.47 14.46
C PRO A 151 2.19 8.51 12.99
N GLY A 152 0.94 8.96 12.76
CA GLY A 152 0.24 8.85 11.47
C GLY A 152 0.98 9.46 10.27
N TRP A 153 1.78 10.52 10.47
CA TRP A 153 2.57 11.15 9.40
C TRP A 153 3.61 10.20 8.76
N ARG A 154 3.95 9.08 9.41
CA ARG A 154 4.85 8.05 8.89
C ARG A 154 4.27 7.27 7.71
N ALA A 155 2.98 7.45 7.44
CA ALA A 155 2.31 6.88 6.28
C ALA A 155 2.51 7.70 4.99
N LYS A 156 3.18 8.84 5.04
CA LYS A 156 3.44 9.66 3.85
C LYS A 156 4.49 8.98 2.96
N LEU A 157 4.21 8.91 1.66
CA LEU A 157 5.27 8.65 0.69
C LEU A 157 6.29 9.79 0.69
N PRO A 158 7.56 9.53 0.36
CA PRO A 158 8.58 10.59 0.26
C PRO A 158 8.24 11.60 -0.85
N ILE A 159 7.57 11.15 -1.90
CA ILE A 159 7.26 11.91 -3.12
C ILE A 159 5.75 11.92 -3.36
N GLY A 160 5.28 12.88 -4.15
CA GLY A 160 3.90 13.00 -4.59
C GLY A 160 2.96 13.76 -3.64
N ARG A 161 1.68 13.73 -3.98
CA ARG A 161 0.60 14.42 -3.25
C ARG A 161 0.29 13.71 -1.93
N LYS A 162 -0.02 14.46 -0.88
CA LYS A 162 -0.25 13.92 0.47
C LYS A 162 -1.51 14.51 1.07
N PHE A 163 -2.49 13.66 1.37
CA PHE A 163 -3.78 14.07 1.92
C PHE A 163 -3.95 13.53 3.34
N ASN A 164 -4.04 14.45 4.30
CA ASN A 164 -4.41 14.11 5.67
C ASN A 164 -5.92 14.08 5.79
N LEU A 165 -6.47 12.90 5.96
CA LEU A 165 -7.91 12.73 6.16
C LEU A 165 -8.23 12.81 7.65
N ASN A 166 -9.23 13.61 8.01
CA ASN A 166 -9.68 13.70 9.40
C ASN A 166 -10.60 12.52 9.75
N ILE A 167 -10.01 11.33 9.77
CA ILE A 167 -10.70 10.05 9.97
C ILE A 167 -10.08 9.31 11.15
N TYR A 168 -10.89 8.84 12.07
CA TYR A 168 -10.46 8.00 13.17
C TYR A 168 -10.41 6.53 12.75
N LYS A 169 -9.42 5.79 13.26
CA LYS A 169 -9.16 4.37 13.04
C LYS A 169 -8.64 4.05 11.63
N HIS A 170 -7.56 3.31 11.63
CA HIS A 170 -6.82 2.87 10.45
C HIS A 170 -7.69 2.26 9.34
N ARG A 171 -8.58 1.31 9.68
CA ARG A 171 -9.45 0.65 8.70
C ARG A 171 -10.47 1.58 8.03
N ASN A 172 -10.81 2.70 8.68
CA ASN A 172 -11.74 3.67 8.11
C ASN A 172 -11.13 4.43 6.93
N LEU A 173 -9.81 4.42 6.75
CA LEU A 173 -9.15 4.98 5.55
C LEU A 173 -9.57 4.29 4.23
N VAL A 174 -10.19 3.10 4.30
CA VAL A 174 -10.72 2.36 3.13
C VAL A 174 -12.19 1.99 3.27
N ARG A 175 -12.88 2.52 4.28
CA ARG A 175 -14.30 2.22 4.56
C ARG A 175 -15.18 3.45 4.73
N ASN A 176 -14.62 4.54 5.23
CA ASN A 176 -15.35 5.79 5.44
C ASN A 176 -15.59 6.49 4.09
N GLN A 177 -16.81 7.00 3.89
CA GLN A 177 -17.21 7.59 2.61
C GLN A 177 -16.29 8.75 2.19
N ILE A 178 -15.90 9.62 3.12
CA ILE A 178 -14.98 10.74 2.83
C ILE A 178 -13.64 10.23 2.26
N ALA A 179 -13.11 9.12 2.83
CA ALA A 179 -11.88 8.52 2.32
C ALA A 179 -12.08 7.91 0.94
N ILE A 180 -13.19 7.20 0.75
CA ILE A 180 -13.54 6.56 -0.51
C ILE A 180 -13.69 7.61 -1.62
N ASP A 181 -14.41 8.70 -1.37
CA ASP A 181 -14.60 9.78 -2.34
C ASP A 181 -13.24 10.41 -2.72
N ALA A 182 -12.37 10.64 -1.74
CA ALA A 182 -11.02 11.17 -2.00
C ALA A 182 -10.16 10.20 -2.83
N ILE A 183 -10.25 8.88 -2.56
CA ILE A 183 -9.52 7.84 -3.29
C ILE A 183 -10.06 7.72 -4.71
N VAL A 184 -11.39 7.65 -4.87
CA VAL A 184 -12.04 7.57 -6.20
C VAL A 184 -11.68 8.80 -7.03
N ASN A 185 -11.78 10.01 -6.46
CA ASN A 185 -11.35 11.23 -7.15
C ASN A 185 -9.89 11.14 -7.61
N ALA A 186 -8.99 10.60 -6.79
CA ALA A 186 -7.59 10.43 -7.19
C ALA A 186 -7.40 9.36 -8.27
N ILE A 187 -8.34 8.45 -8.48
CA ILE A 187 -8.29 7.43 -9.55
C ILE A 187 -8.83 8.00 -10.88
N ILE A 188 -9.88 8.81 -10.84
CA ILE A 188 -10.55 9.32 -12.05
C ILE A 188 -9.93 10.60 -12.62
N THR A 189 -9.12 11.33 -11.82
CA THR A 189 -8.37 12.53 -12.23
C THR A 189 -6.93 12.20 -12.62
#